data_bce960f2e30a9e5abdd1055dce39a607
#
_entry.id   bce960f2e30a9e5abdd1055dce39a607
#
_cell.length_a   1.000
_cell.length_b   1.000
_cell.length_c   1.000
_cell.angle_alpha   90.00
_cell.angle_beta   90.00
_cell.angle_gamma   90.00
#
_symmetry.space_group_name_H-M   'P 1'
#
loop_
_entity.id
_entity.type
_entity.pdbx_description
1 polymer ?
#
loop_
_entity_poly.entity_id
_entity_poly.type
_entity_poly.pdbx_seq_one_letter_code
_entity_poly.pdbx_strand_id
1 'polypeptide(L)'
;WVASHADPELAASARSAMDRILGILPEPLRLQVETGGLFAPDWCPKLPEPWLPTLRRAIREQRALHLAYADAGNRVSQRTIWPFAMAFLEDRRLLAAWCELRGDFRHFRADRVLGLEDAGRRYPETRHGLLRRWREQDRARQRVQAGVGEALPA
;
A
#
# COMPACT_ATOMS: atom_id res chain seq x y z
N TRP A 1 0.12 -2.89 14.94
CA TRP A 1 0.21 -3.42 13.58
C TRP A 1 1.26 -2.66 12.76
N VAL A 2 1.19 -1.32 12.64
CA VAL A 2 2.18 -0.53 11.86
C VAL A 2 3.60 -0.75 12.38
N ALA A 3 3.79 -0.80 13.71
CA ALA A 3 5.10 -1.02 14.33
C ALA A 3 5.73 -2.37 13.96
N SER A 4 4.91 -3.36 13.60
CA SER A 4 5.36 -4.71 13.27
C SER A 4 5.50 -4.97 11.76
N HIS A 5 4.71 -4.28 10.92
CA HIS A 5 4.54 -4.60 9.50
C HIS A 5 5.07 -3.52 8.54
N ALA A 6 5.39 -2.33 9.07
CA ALA A 6 5.98 -1.26 8.27
C ALA A 6 7.51 -1.39 8.18
N ASP A 7 8.12 -0.55 7.33
CA ASP A 7 9.56 -0.39 7.31
C ASP A 7 10.09 0.21 8.63
N PRO A 8 11.40 0.07 8.93
CA PRO A 8 11.95 0.46 10.23
C PRO A 8 11.69 1.91 10.63
N GLU A 9 11.69 2.84 9.69
CA GLU A 9 11.47 4.26 9.95
C GLU A 9 10.03 4.55 10.38
N LEU A 10 9.05 3.98 9.66
CA LEU A 10 7.64 4.14 9.99
C LEU A 10 7.28 3.36 11.28
N ALA A 11 7.88 2.20 11.48
CA ALA A 11 7.74 1.43 12.70
C ALA A 11 8.24 2.19 13.93
N ALA A 12 9.41 2.86 13.84
CA ALA A 12 9.94 3.71 14.90
C ALA A 12 9.02 4.91 15.18
N SER A 13 8.51 5.55 14.12
CA SER A 13 7.56 6.66 14.24
C SER A 13 6.26 6.23 14.93
N ALA A 14 5.74 5.06 14.60
CA ALA A 14 4.53 4.50 15.21
C ALA A 14 4.75 4.20 16.71
N ARG A 15 5.88 3.61 17.08
CA ARG A 15 6.24 3.39 18.51
C ARG A 15 6.34 4.70 19.25
N SER A 16 7.08 5.69 18.73
CA SER A 16 7.22 7.00 19.35
C SER A 16 5.87 7.72 19.54
N ALA A 17 4.96 7.58 18.58
CA ALA A 17 3.61 8.13 18.71
C ALA A 17 2.81 7.44 19.83
N MET A 18 2.89 6.11 19.94
CA MET A 18 2.25 5.34 21.01
C MET A 18 2.80 5.72 22.38
N ASP A 19 4.12 5.83 22.53
CA ASP A 19 4.77 6.24 23.77
C ASP A 19 4.29 7.62 24.24
N ARG A 20 4.15 8.57 23.32
CA ARG A 20 3.61 9.91 23.63
C ARG A 20 2.16 9.86 24.07
N ILE A 21 1.32 9.07 23.38
CA ILE A 21 -0.09 8.90 23.74
C ILE A 21 -0.19 8.27 25.14
N LEU A 22 0.54 7.19 25.39
CA LEU A 22 0.55 6.52 26.69
C LEU A 22 1.06 7.44 27.81
N GLY A 23 2.02 8.33 27.49
CA GLY A 23 2.57 9.29 28.45
C GLY A 23 1.60 10.36 28.93
N ILE A 24 0.56 10.68 28.15
CA ILE A 24 -0.45 11.67 28.50
C ILE A 24 -1.76 11.06 29.04
N LEU A 25 -1.91 9.74 28.92
CA LEU A 25 -3.11 9.06 29.42
C LEU A 25 -3.09 8.95 30.95
N PRO A 26 -4.23 9.21 31.65
CA PRO A 26 -4.42 8.85 33.03
C PRO A 26 -4.16 7.35 33.26
N GLU A 27 -3.60 7.02 34.44
CA GLU A 27 -3.20 5.64 34.77
C GLU A 27 -4.29 4.58 34.54
N PRO A 28 -5.58 4.80 34.88
CA PRO A 28 -6.63 3.80 34.64
C PRO A 28 -6.83 3.50 33.11
N LEU A 29 -6.71 4.52 32.27
CA LEU A 29 -6.84 4.35 30.82
C LEU A 29 -5.60 3.71 30.22
N ARG A 30 -4.42 3.99 30.75
CA ARG A 30 -3.16 3.34 30.32
C ARG A 30 -3.24 1.83 30.58
N LEU A 31 -3.67 1.42 31.78
CA LEU A 31 -3.87 0.01 32.11
C LEU A 31 -4.89 -0.66 31.19
N GLN A 32 -5.97 0.02 30.82
CA GLN A 32 -6.95 -0.52 29.85
C GLN A 32 -6.34 -0.74 28.46
N VAL A 33 -5.48 0.16 27.99
CA VAL A 33 -4.79 0.00 26.70
C VAL A 33 -3.78 -1.15 26.77
N GLU A 34 -2.99 -1.24 27.85
CA GLU A 34 -1.96 -2.26 28.03
C GLU A 34 -2.55 -3.68 28.25
N THR A 35 -3.70 -3.75 28.90
CA THR A 35 -4.39 -5.03 29.21
C THR A 35 -5.53 -5.32 28.24
N GLY A 36 -5.76 -4.48 27.23
CA GLY A 36 -6.80 -4.67 26.22
C GLY A 36 -6.61 -6.00 25.50
N GLY A 37 -7.67 -6.83 25.50
CA GLY A 37 -7.65 -8.18 24.91
C GLY A 37 -7.64 -8.25 23.38
N LEU A 38 -7.38 -7.13 22.69
CA LEU A 38 -7.27 -7.09 21.23
C LEU A 38 -5.80 -7.16 20.82
N PHE A 39 -5.38 -8.30 20.32
CA PHE A 39 -4.05 -8.52 19.78
C PHE A 39 -4.09 -8.49 18.26
N ALA A 40 -3.25 -7.67 17.64
CA ALA A 40 -2.94 -7.81 16.21
C ALA A 40 -1.91 -8.94 16.07
N PRO A 41 -2.25 -10.07 15.44
CA PRO A 41 -1.31 -11.19 15.32
C PRO A 41 -0.11 -10.79 14.45
N ASP A 42 1.10 -11.14 14.88
CA ASP A 42 2.38 -10.82 14.22
C ASP A 42 2.82 -11.93 13.24
N TRP A 43 1.87 -12.68 12.70
CA TRP A 43 2.12 -13.84 11.83
C TRP A 43 2.26 -13.52 10.33
N CYS A 44 2.10 -12.25 9.94
CA CYS A 44 2.38 -11.87 8.56
C CYS A 44 3.90 -11.88 8.31
N PRO A 45 4.41 -12.65 7.32
CA PRO A 45 5.83 -12.70 7.04
C PRO A 45 6.38 -11.30 6.77
N LYS A 46 7.41 -10.91 7.53
CA LYS A 46 8.18 -9.67 7.29
C LYS A 46 9.11 -9.94 6.11
N LEU A 47 8.60 -9.79 4.88
CA LEU A 47 9.47 -9.78 3.73
C LEU A 47 10.30 -8.50 3.75
N PRO A 48 11.63 -8.59 3.61
CA PRO A 48 12.47 -7.42 3.49
C PRO A 48 12.11 -6.70 2.18
N GLU A 49 11.59 -5.49 2.31
CA GLU A 49 11.22 -4.63 1.18
C GLU A 49 12.11 -3.38 1.22
N PRO A 50 13.38 -3.48 0.79
CA PRO A 50 14.36 -2.38 0.91
C PRO A 50 13.92 -1.13 0.11
N TRP A 51 13.03 -1.30 -0.85
CA TRP A 51 12.47 -0.23 -1.67
C TRP A 51 11.30 0.52 -1.00
N LEU A 52 10.78 0.05 0.13
CA LEU A 52 9.59 0.63 0.77
C LEU A 52 9.77 2.11 1.21
N PRO A 53 10.93 2.53 1.77
CA PRO A 53 11.18 3.94 2.05
C PRO A 53 11.14 4.82 0.80
N THR A 54 11.71 4.33 -0.32
CA THR A 54 11.68 5.02 -1.62
C THR A 54 10.25 5.16 -2.13
N LEU A 55 9.44 4.10 -2.04
CA LEU A 55 8.02 4.15 -2.40
C LEU A 55 7.25 5.18 -1.56
N ARG A 56 7.41 5.16 -0.23
CA ARG A 56 6.73 6.13 0.64
C ARG A 56 7.07 7.56 0.30
N ARG A 57 8.36 7.84 0.07
CA ARG A 57 8.83 9.15 -0.36
C ARG A 57 8.19 9.55 -1.68
N ALA A 58 8.19 8.67 -2.68
CA ALA A 58 7.62 8.93 -3.99
C ALA A 58 6.10 9.20 -3.94
N ILE A 59 5.36 8.48 -3.10
CA ILE A 59 3.92 8.75 -2.87
C ILE A 59 3.70 10.13 -2.25
N ARG A 60 4.50 10.49 -1.25
CA ARG A 60 4.40 11.79 -0.57
C ARG A 60 4.75 12.95 -1.49
N GLU A 61 5.83 12.80 -2.27
CA GLU A 61 6.39 13.85 -3.12
C GLU A 61 5.83 13.81 -4.55
N GLN A 62 4.92 12.86 -4.84
CA GLN A 62 4.29 12.69 -6.14
C GLN A 62 5.31 12.45 -7.26
N ARG A 63 6.30 11.57 -7.02
CA ARG A 63 7.35 11.23 -7.96
C ARG A 63 7.03 9.94 -8.72
N ALA A 64 7.29 9.97 -10.03
CA ALA A 64 7.24 8.77 -10.85
C ALA A 64 8.42 7.84 -10.49
N LEU A 65 8.17 6.53 -10.58
CA LEU A 65 9.18 5.50 -10.31
C LEU A 65 9.35 4.57 -11.52
N HIS A 66 10.58 4.14 -11.75
CA HIS A 66 10.87 2.96 -12.56
C HIS A 66 10.72 1.72 -11.69
N LEU A 67 9.84 0.81 -12.11
CA LEU A 67 9.53 -0.45 -11.45
C LEU A 67 10.09 -1.61 -12.26
N ALA A 68 11.00 -2.39 -11.68
CA ALA A 68 11.36 -3.72 -12.16
C ALA A 68 10.43 -4.75 -11.51
N TYR A 69 9.67 -5.49 -12.30
CA TYR A 69 8.58 -6.35 -11.83
C TYR A 69 8.55 -7.70 -12.52
N ALA A 70 8.42 -8.77 -11.73
CA ALA A 70 8.18 -10.13 -12.22
C ALA A 70 6.67 -10.46 -12.19
N ASP A 71 6.10 -10.83 -13.31
CA ASP A 71 4.68 -11.24 -13.37
C ASP A 71 4.46 -12.66 -12.79
N ALA A 72 3.22 -13.15 -12.83
CA ALA A 72 2.87 -14.48 -12.33
C ALA A 72 3.61 -15.62 -13.07
N GLY A 73 4.08 -15.38 -14.29
CA GLY A 73 4.87 -16.31 -15.08
C GLY A 73 6.37 -16.05 -14.98
N ASN A 74 6.84 -15.31 -13.95
CA ASN A 74 8.24 -14.89 -13.75
C ASN A 74 8.86 -14.08 -14.90
N ARG A 75 8.05 -13.51 -15.79
CA ARG A 75 8.56 -12.64 -16.85
C ARG A 75 8.85 -11.26 -16.27
N VAL A 76 10.10 -10.85 -16.39
CA VAL A 76 10.56 -9.55 -15.91
C VAL A 76 10.15 -8.45 -16.89
N SER A 77 9.66 -7.33 -16.36
CA SER A 77 9.30 -6.15 -17.13
C SER A 77 9.71 -4.88 -16.41
N GLN A 78 10.10 -3.86 -17.20
CA GLN A 78 10.35 -2.50 -16.70
C GLN A 78 9.12 -1.63 -16.99
N ARG A 79 8.71 -0.84 -16.01
CA ARG A 79 7.53 0.01 -16.10
C ARG A 79 7.80 1.35 -15.44
N THR A 80 7.26 2.41 -16.00
CA THR A 80 7.16 3.69 -15.28
C THR A 80 5.78 3.77 -14.64
N ILE A 81 5.75 4.05 -13.34
CA ILE A 81 4.53 4.08 -12.54
C ILE A 81 4.42 5.38 -11.74
N TRP A 82 3.18 5.79 -11.46
CA TRP A 82 2.83 6.88 -10.55
C TRP A 82 2.19 6.28 -9.30
N PRO A 83 2.98 6.04 -8.26
CA PRO A 83 2.47 5.39 -7.07
C PRO A 83 1.60 6.36 -6.26
N PHE A 84 0.46 5.90 -5.78
CA PHE A 84 -0.43 6.72 -4.97
C PHE A 84 -0.88 6.07 -3.67
N ALA A 85 -0.81 4.75 -3.54
CA ALA A 85 -1.16 4.03 -2.32
C ALA A 85 -0.45 2.68 -2.22
N MET A 86 -0.37 2.18 -1.00
CA MET A 86 -0.01 0.80 -0.69
C MET A 86 -1.09 0.22 0.21
N ALA A 87 -1.60 -0.96 -0.14
CA ALA A 87 -2.55 -1.73 0.64
C ALA A 87 -1.85 -2.90 1.32
N PHE A 88 -2.19 -3.10 2.59
CA PHE A 88 -1.71 -4.20 3.41
C PHE A 88 -2.90 -5.15 3.63
N LEU A 89 -2.85 -6.30 2.98
CA LEU A 89 -3.82 -7.38 3.13
C LEU A 89 -3.21 -8.47 4.03
N GLU A 90 -4.03 -9.38 4.51
CA GLU A 90 -3.58 -10.44 5.43
C GLU A 90 -2.41 -11.27 4.88
N ASP A 91 -2.47 -11.64 3.59
CA ASP A 91 -1.50 -12.52 2.94
C ASP A 91 -0.54 -11.81 1.97
N ARG A 92 -0.78 -10.53 1.68
CA ARG A 92 0.00 -9.81 0.67
C ARG A 92 -0.04 -8.30 0.83
N ARG A 93 0.95 -7.64 0.26
CA ARG A 93 1.00 -6.19 0.09
C ARG A 93 0.83 -5.84 -1.38
N LEU A 94 0.04 -4.80 -1.66
CA LEU A 94 -0.24 -4.34 -3.02
C LEU A 94 0.15 -2.88 -3.18
N LEU A 95 1.01 -2.60 -4.13
CA LEU A 95 1.30 -1.26 -4.60
C LEU A 95 0.28 -0.85 -5.64
N ALA A 96 -0.51 0.19 -5.36
CA ALA A 96 -1.46 0.78 -6.31
C ALA A 96 -0.80 1.96 -7.03
N ALA A 97 -0.81 1.90 -8.35
CA ALA A 97 -0.20 2.92 -9.20
C ALA A 97 -0.91 3.05 -10.54
N TRP A 98 -0.80 4.23 -11.16
CA TRP A 98 -1.03 4.39 -12.59
C TRP A 98 0.19 3.86 -13.34
N CYS A 99 -0.01 3.00 -14.32
CA CYS A 99 1.04 2.43 -15.15
C CYS A 99 1.07 3.12 -16.51
N GLU A 100 2.14 3.86 -16.83
CA GLU A 100 2.26 4.58 -18.11
C GLU A 100 2.21 3.64 -19.31
N LEU A 101 2.88 2.48 -19.22
CA LEU A 101 2.90 1.49 -20.30
C LEU A 101 1.50 0.96 -20.65
N ARG A 102 0.60 0.89 -19.68
CA ARG A 102 -0.77 0.37 -19.87
C ARG A 102 -1.82 1.46 -20.00
N GLY A 103 -1.49 2.71 -19.65
CA GLY A 103 -2.45 3.80 -19.59
C GLY A 103 -3.62 3.51 -18.64
N ASP A 104 -3.37 2.75 -17.56
CA ASP A 104 -4.41 2.27 -16.63
C ASP A 104 -3.87 2.06 -15.22
N PHE A 105 -4.79 2.04 -14.23
CA PHE A 105 -4.46 1.67 -12.85
C PHE A 105 -4.10 0.20 -12.74
N ARG A 106 -3.04 -0.08 -12.00
CA ARG A 106 -2.55 -1.44 -11.74
C ARG A 106 -2.21 -1.63 -10.27
N HIS A 107 -2.40 -2.87 -9.83
CA HIS A 107 -1.95 -3.33 -8.53
C HIS A 107 -0.77 -4.27 -8.73
N PHE A 108 0.35 -3.94 -8.12
CA PHE A 108 1.57 -4.73 -8.17
C PHE A 108 1.78 -5.40 -6.82
N ARG A 109 1.98 -6.69 -6.80
CA ARG A 109 2.31 -7.43 -5.57
C ARG A 109 3.71 -7.05 -5.11
N ALA A 110 3.85 -6.73 -3.83
CA ALA A 110 5.12 -6.30 -3.24
C ALA A 110 6.20 -7.38 -3.33
N ASP A 111 5.83 -8.65 -3.13
CA ASP A 111 6.71 -9.81 -3.22
C ASP A 111 7.26 -10.09 -4.63
N ARG A 112 6.76 -9.39 -5.64
CA ARG A 112 7.20 -9.48 -7.04
C ARG A 112 7.93 -8.25 -7.53
N VAL A 113 8.14 -7.27 -6.66
CA VAL A 113 8.94 -6.08 -6.96
C VAL A 113 10.41 -6.44 -6.83
N LEU A 114 11.13 -6.35 -7.93
CA LEU A 114 12.57 -6.62 -8.00
C LEU A 114 13.39 -5.37 -7.69
N GLY A 115 12.83 -4.18 -7.96
CA GLY A 115 13.47 -2.91 -7.68
C GLY A 115 12.55 -1.73 -7.97
N LEU A 116 12.78 -0.61 -7.26
CA LEU A 116 12.12 0.67 -7.45
C LEU A 116 13.16 1.78 -7.44
N GLU A 117 13.19 2.58 -8.51
CA GLU A 117 14.09 3.71 -8.68
C GLU A 117 13.31 4.99 -9.01
N ASP A 118 13.80 6.13 -8.54
CA ASP A 118 13.19 7.42 -8.88
C ASP A 118 13.39 7.72 -10.38
N ALA A 119 12.31 8.02 -11.09
CA ALA A 119 12.35 8.36 -12.51
C ALA A 119 12.82 9.81 -12.79
N GLY A 120 13.27 10.54 -11.76
CA GLY A 120 13.79 11.90 -11.88
C GLY A 120 12.71 12.98 -12.09
N ARG A 121 11.44 12.64 -12.11
CA ARG A 121 10.33 13.58 -12.39
C ARG A 121 9.12 13.37 -11.50
N ARG A 122 8.33 14.42 -11.34
CA ARG A 122 6.98 14.31 -10.77
C ARG A 122 6.00 13.84 -11.85
N TYR A 123 4.96 13.12 -11.45
CA TYR A 123 3.85 12.84 -12.36
C TYR A 123 2.88 14.05 -12.43
N PRO A 124 2.16 14.22 -13.56
CA PRO A 124 1.42 15.46 -13.85
C PRO A 124 0.13 15.62 -13.05
N GLU A 125 -0.39 14.53 -12.47
CA GLU A 125 -1.65 14.52 -11.71
C GLU A 125 -1.39 14.50 -10.21
N THR A 126 -2.25 15.12 -9.40
CA THR A 126 -2.11 15.05 -7.94
C THR A 126 -2.45 13.65 -7.43
N ARG A 127 -1.79 13.23 -6.33
CA ARG A 127 -2.12 11.97 -5.65
C ARG A 127 -3.61 11.86 -5.32
N HIS A 128 -4.24 12.97 -4.91
CA HIS A 128 -5.67 13.01 -4.60
C HIS A 128 -6.52 12.78 -5.86
N GLY A 129 -6.14 13.35 -6.99
CA GLY A 129 -6.78 13.12 -8.29
C GLY A 129 -6.71 11.65 -8.70
N LEU A 130 -5.51 11.03 -8.61
CA LEU A 130 -5.33 9.61 -8.89
C LEU A 130 -6.19 8.71 -7.99
N LEU A 131 -6.23 8.99 -6.69
CA LEU A 131 -7.07 8.24 -5.75
C LEU A 131 -8.56 8.34 -6.07
N ARG A 132 -9.04 9.53 -6.46
CA ARG A 132 -10.44 9.73 -6.84
C ARG A 132 -10.78 8.94 -8.10
N ARG A 133 -10.01 9.07 -9.17
CA ARG A 133 -10.18 8.32 -10.43
C ARG A 133 -10.13 6.82 -10.21
N TRP A 134 -9.17 6.34 -9.42
CA TRP A 134 -9.06 4.92 -9.09
C TRP A 134 -10.31 4.41 -8.39
N ARG A 135 -10.83 5.12 -7.37
CA ARG A 135 -12.05 4.74 -6.66
C ARG A 135 -13.28 4.72 -7.57
N GLU A 136 -13.41 5.68 -8.48
CA GLU A 136 -14.50 5.73 -9.47
C GLU A 136 -14.45 4.52 -10.39
N GLN A 137 -13.27 4.19 -10.90
CA GLN A 137 -13.07 3.04 -11.77
C GLN A 137 -13.29 1.70 -11.05
N ASP A 138 -12.83 1.58 -9.81
CA ASP A 138 -13.02 0.38 -9.00
C ASP A 138 -14.50 0.12 -8.70
N ARG A 139 -15.24 1.16 -8.31
CA ARG A 139 -16.70 1.09 -8.12
C ARG A 139 -17.42 0.69 -9.41
N ALA A 140 -17.01 1.21 -10.55
CA ALA A 140 -17.60 0.84 -11.85
C ALA A 140 -17.35 -0.64 -12.17
N ARG A 141 -16.13 -1.14 -11.93
CA ARG A 141 -15.78 -2.57 -12.10
C ARG A 141 -16.60 -3.48 -11.19
N GLN A 142 -16.76 -3.10 -9.92
CA GLN A 142 -17.56 -3.87 -8.95
C GLN A 142 -19.04 -3.94 -9.35
N ARG A 143 -19.63 -2.85 -9.85
CA ARG A 143 -21.01 -2.84 -10.34
C ARG A 143 -21.22 -3.78 -11.54
N VAL A 144 -20.28 -3.79 -12.49
CA VAL A 144 -20.33 -4.70 -13.65
C VAL A 144 -20.24 -6.16 -13.19
N GLN A 145 -19.36 -6.47 -12.22
CA GLN A 145 -19.23 -7.84 -11.70
C GLN A 145 -20.46 -8.28 -10.91
N ALA A 146 -21.07 -7.41 -10.12
CA ALA A 146 -22.32 -7.69 -9.41
C ALA A 146 -23.50 -7.91 -10.37
N GLY A 147 -23.61 -7.12 -11.43
CA GLY A 147 -24.67 -7.26 -12.44
C GLY A 147 -24.56 -8.51 -13.31
N VAL A 148 -23.35 -9.06 -13.49
CA VAL A 148 -23.14 -10.34 -14.22
C VAL A 148 -23.54 -11.55 -13.35
N GLY A 149 -23.48 -11.43 -12.02
CA GLY A 149 -23.91 -12.49 -11.09
C GLY A 149 -25.43 -12.68 -10.99
N GLU A 150 -26.23 -11.72 -11.41
CA GLU A 150 -27.69 -11.73 -11.30
C GLU A 150 -28.42 -12.25 -12.56
N ALA A 151 -27.68 -12.55 -13.63
CA ALA A 151 -28.22 -12.94 -14.94
C ALA A 151 -28.12 -14.46 -15.23
N LEU A 152 -28.21 -15.33 -14.21
CA LEU A 152 -28.43 -16.77 -14.42
C LEU A 152 -29.87 -17.12 -14.03
N PRO A 153 -30.80 -17.27 -14.99
CA PRO A 153 -32.10 -17.84 -14.70
C PRO A 153 -31.95 -19.34 -14.41
N ALA A 154 -32.77 -19.80 -13.48
CA ALA A 154 -32.96 -21.19 -13.08
C ALA A 154 -33.38 -22.09 -14.25
#